data_5f0b722d49c866b5c26c02fb67f2ae0b
#
_entry.id   5f0b722d49c866b5c26c02fb67f2ae0b
#
_cell.length_a   1.000
_cell.length_b   1.000
_cell.length_c   1.000
_cell.angle_alpha   90.00
_cell.angle_beta   90.00
_cell.angle_gamma   90.00
#
_symmetry.space_group_name_H-M   'P 1'
#
loop_
_entity.id
_entity.type
_entity.pdbx_description
1 polymer ?
#
loop_
_entity_poly.entity_id
_entity_poly.type
_entity_poly.pdbx_seq_one_letter_code
_entity_poly.pdbx_strand_id
1 'polypeptide(L)'
;MIEKVNPSHPDKIADRIAGAIVDLAYQVQPDPKIAVEVLIGHGVCHVIVETSAPLLMPEAVRAIHNAIRRIAGLIQIDLTIVPQDAHLANNQSEGFRCGDNGIFKGIPLTDEQKTLAAIARDIYAAHPFDGKYILDDSRLIICQSNATWADIEKLYPTAEINPLGDWTGGTDVDTGATNRKLGSDMADSVTGGGLHGKDLSKADVSVNIYAFLKAQETGKPVELCCAIGDDTIDGKPYEEIVEIARHHIQSVGGFEAFAEWGLY
;
A
#
# COMPACT_ATOMS: atom_id res chain seq x y z
N MET A 1 18.06 9.29 8.94
CA MET A 1 16.86 8.78 9.68
C MET A 1 15.88 8.17 8.70
N ILE A 2 15.44 6.95 8.95
CA ILE A 2 14.45 6.20 8.16
C ILE A 2 13.32 5.70 9.07
N GLU A 3 12.14 5.48 8.50
CA GLU A 3 10.94 5.04 9.22
C GLU A 3 10.30 3.84 8.52
N LYS A 4 9.75 2.92 9.30
CA LYS A 4 8.87 1.84 8.86
C LYS A 4 7.68 1.74 9.81
N VAL A 5 6.46 1.59 9.27
CA VAL A 5 5.26 1.23 10.05
C VAL A 5 4.84 -0.20 9.71
N ASN A 6 4.07 -0.82 10.59
CA ASN A 6 3.58 -2.18 10.40
C ASN A 6 2.13 -2.21 9.85
N PRO A 7 1.62 -3.39 9.42
CA PRO A 7 0.29 -3.53 8.84
C PRO A 7 -0.90 -3.15 9.72
N SER A 8 -0.70 -2.97 11.03
CA SER A 8 -1.75 -2.53 11.97
C SER A 8 -1.75 -1.01 12.20
N HIS A 9 -0.83 -0.25 11.61
CA HIS A 9 -0.90 1.21 11.60
C HIS A 9 -2.21 1.66 10.90
N PRO A 10 -2.96 2.65 11.43
CA PRO A 10 -4.26 3.07 10.85
C PRO A 10 -4.23 3.36 9.35
N ASP A 11 -3.19 4.03 8.85
CA ASP A 11 -3.04 4.28 7.41
C ASP A 11 -2.83 2.96 6.63
N LYS A 12 -2.11 1.98 7.18
CA LYS A 12 -1.92 0.66 6.55
C LYS A 12 -3.18 -0.20 6.59
N ILE A 13 -4.00 -0.04 7.62
CA ILE A 13 -5.35 -0.64 7.65
C ILE A 13 -6.20 -0.09 6.51
N ALA A 14 -6.15 1.23 6.25
CA ALA A 14 -6.83 1.83 5.10
C ALA A 14 -6.30 1.28 3.77
N ASP A 15 -4.99 1.19 3.59
CA ASP A 15 -4.35 0.63 2.39
C ASP A 15 -4.74 -0.84 2.17
N ARG A 16 -4.76 -1.66 3.23
CA ARG A 16 -5.16 -3.08 3.17
C ARG A 16 -6.63 -3.24 2.80
N ILE A 17 -7.51 -2.43 3.33
CA ILE A 17 -8.94 -2.42 2.95
C ILE A 17 -9.07 -2.09 1.47
N ALA A 18 -8.40 -1.05 1.00
CA ALA A 18 -8.40 -0.67 -0.40
C ALA A 18 -7.85 -1.79 -1.29
N GLY A 19 -6.73 -2.41 -0.91
CA GLY A 19 -6.14 -3.56 -1.61
C GLY A 19 -7.08 -4.76 -1.69
N ALA A 20 -7.75 -5.12 -0.58
CA ALA A 20 -8.72 -6.21 -0.56
C ALA A 20 -9.91 -5.97 -1.51
N ILE A 21 -10.36 -4.72 -1.66
CA ILE A 21 -11.44 -4.37 -2.59
C ILE A 21 -10.94 -4.45 -4.05
N VAL A 22 -9.69 -4.06 -4.32
CA VAL A 22 -9.07 -4.25 -5.64
C VAL A 22 -8.95 -5.74 -5.97
N ASP A 23 -8.52 -6.59 -5.03
CA ASP A 23 -8.48 -8.05 -5.21
C ASP A 23 -9.85 -8.63 -5.56
N LEU A 24 -10.93 -8.17 -4.89
CA LEU A 24 -12.29 -8.58 -5.22
C LEU A 24 -12.70 -8.16 -6.65
N ALA A 25 -12.27 -6.99 -7.12
CA ALA A 25 -12.55 -6.57 -8.49
C ALA A 25 -11.84 -7.48 -9.51
N TYR A 26 -10.59 -7.84 -9.27
CA TYR A 26 -9.84 -8.78 -10.13
C TYR A 26 -10.40 -10.21 -10.12
N GLN A 27 -11.11 -10.62 -9.06
CA GLN A 27 -11.78 -11.93 -9.03
C GLN A 27 -13.01 -12.00 -9.94
N VAL A 28 -13.67 -10.87 -10.21
CA VAL A 28 -14.92 -10.84 -10.99
C VAL A 28 -14.75 -10.27 -12.39
N GLN A 29 -13.65 -9.60 -12.66
CA GLN A 29 -13.36 -9.01 -13.98
C GLN A 29 -11.85 -9.05 -14.25
N PRO A 30 -11.40 -9.57 -15.41
CA PRO A 30 -10.02 -9.38 -15.87
C PRO A 30 -9.76 -7.89 -16.11
N ASP A 31 -8.62 -7.40 -15.65
CA ASP A 31 -8.18 -6.00 -15.82
C ASP A 31 -9.25 -4.94 -15.49
N PRO A 32 -9.85 -5.00 -14.29
CA PRO A 32 -10.84 -4.01 -13.88
C PRO A 32 -10.20 -2.64 -13.83
N LYS A 33 -10.99 -1.60 -14.15
CA LYS A 33 -10.60 -0.23 -13.87
C LYS A 33 -11.16 0.13 -12.52
N ILE A 34 -10.31 0.41 -11.55
CA ILE A 34 -10.74 0.64 -10.18
C ILE A 34 -9.84 1.64 -9.44
N ALA A 35 -10.48 2.49 -8.67
CA ALA A 35 -9.86 3.33 -7.65
C ALA A 35 -10.66 3.24 -6.36
N VAL A 36 -9.97 3.04 -5.24
CA VAL A 36 -10.54 2.89 -3.91
C VAL A 36 -9.85 3.86 -2.97
N GLU A 37 -10.64 4.71 -2.33
CA GLU A 37 -10.16 5.58 -1.27
C GLU A 37 -10.83 5.20 0.06
N VAL A 38 -10.04 5.16 1.13
CA VAL A 38 -10.48 4.77 2.46
C VAL A 38 -10.03 5.80 3.48
N LEU A 39 -10.97 6.21 4.34
CA LEU A 39 -10.72 6.99 5.55
C LEU A 39 -11.32 6.22 6.72
N ILE A 40 -10.51 5.88 7.72
CA ILE A 40 -10.92 5.02 8.83
C ILE A 40 -10.43 5.57 10.16
N GLY A 41 -11.25 5.44 11.20
CA GLY A 41 -10.88 5.76 12.58
C GLY A 41 -12.10 5.97 13.46
N HIS A 42 -11.90 5.84 14.78
CA HIS A 42 -12.91 6.14 15.80
C HIS A 42 -14.29 5.48 15.54
N GLY A 43 -14.26 4.21 15.12
CA GLY A 43 -15.47 3.41 14.91
C GLY A 43 -16.16 3.59 13.57
N VAL A 44 -15.59 4.35 12.61
CA VAL A 44 -16.17 4.58 11.27
C VAL A 44 -15.14 4.31 10.19
N CYS A 45 -15.59 3.68 9.10
CA CYS A 45 -14.83 3.47 7.88
C CYS A 45 -15.61 4.01 6.69
N HIS A 46 -15.12 5.08 6.07
CA HIS A 46 -15.65 5.66 4.84
C HIS A 46 -14.88 5.07 3.65
N VAL A 47 -15.60 4.54 2.66
CA VAL A 47 -15.01 3.91 1.48
C VAL A 47 -15.71 4.45 0.23
N ILE A 48 -14.92 4.95 -0.70
CA ILE A 48 -15.38 5.32 -2.04
C ILE A 48 -14.70 4.40 -3.05
N VAL A 49 -15.49 3.76 -3.90
CA VAL A 49 -15.03 2.86 -4.96
C VAL A 49 -15.53 3.36 -6.30
N GLU A 50 -14.62 3.71 -7.19
CA GLU A 50 -14.91 3.99 -8.59
C GLU A 50 -14.49 2.78 -9.41
N THR A 51 -15.40 2.12 -10.15
CA THR A 51 -15.02 0.86 -10.79
C THR A 51 -15.82 0.52 -12.05
N SER A 52 -15.18 -0.20 -12.98
CA SER A 52 -15.84 -0.87 -14.09
C SER A 52 -16.35 -2.28 -13.71
N ALA A 53 -15.88 -2.85 -12.61
CA ALA A 53 -16.27 -4.17 -12.16
C ALA A 53 -17.67 -4.17 -11.54
N PRO A 54 -18.43 -5.28 -11.61
CA PRO A 54 -19.81 -5.36 -11.11
C PRO A 54 -19.88 -5.48 -9.57
N LEU A 55 -19.21 -4.58 -8.85
CA LEU A 55 -19.14 -4.59 -7.38
C LEU A 55 -20.42 -4.08 -6.68
N LEU A 56 -21.40 -3.57 -7.43
CA LEU A 56 -22.72 -3.20 -6.91
C LEU A 56 -23.65 -4.40 -6.66
N MET A 57 -23.27 -5.60 -7.13
CA MET A 57 -24.05 -6.82 -6.87
C MET A 57 -24.06 -7.14 -5.37
N PRO A 58 -25.20 -7.59 -4.80
CA PRO A 58 -25.33 -7.82 -3.35
C PRO A 58 -24.26 -8.76 -2.78
N GLU A 59 -23.80 -9.75 -3.53
CA GLU A 59 -22.73 -10.65 -3.16
C GLU A 59 -21.39 -9.95 -3.00
N ALA A 60 -21.06 -9.08 -3.96
CA ALA A 60 -19.83 -8.28 -3.95
C ALA A 60 -19.83 -7.26 -2.80
N VAL A 61 -20.94 -6.58 -2.59
CA VAL A 61 -21.11 -5.65 -1.45
C VAL A 61 -20.91 -6.38 -0.12
N ARG A 62 -21.48 -7.60 0.03
CA ARG A 62 -21.25 -8.41 1.24
C ARG A 62 -19.79 -8.82 1.39
N ALA A 63 -19.11 -9.16 0.28
CA ALA A 63 -17.68 -9.52 0.30
C ALA A 63 -16.82 -8.33 0.74
N ILE A 64 -17.11 -7.12 0.25
CA ILE A 64 -16.45 -5.87 0.68
C ILE A 64 -16.65 -5.65 2.18
N HIS A 65 -17.89 -5.72 2.68
CA HIS A 65 -18.15 -5.57 4.12
C HIS A 65 -17.42 -6.61 4.97
N ASN A 66 -17.33 -7.86 4.50
CA ASN A 66 -16.60 -8.91 5.19
C ASN A 66 -15.09 -8.66 5.20
N ALA A 67 -14.53 -8.18 4.09
CA ALA A 67 -13.11 -7.81 4.02
C ALA A 67 -12.79 -6.66 4.99
N ILE A 68 -13.60 -5.61 5.02
CA ILE A 68 -13.43 -4.48 5.95
C ILE A 68 -13.46 -4.97 7.40
N ARG A 69 -14.48 -5.79 7.77
CA ARG A 69 -14.60 -6.31 9.14
C ARG A 69 -13.50 -7.28 9.53
N ARG A 70 -12.99 -8.05 8.58
CA ARG A 70 -11.85 -8.95 8.83
C ARG A 70 -10.58 -8.16 9.13
N ILE A 71 -10.36 -7.02 8.45
CA ILE A 71 -9.16 -6.20 8.60
C ILE A 71 -9.27 -5.26 9.79
N ALA A 72 -10.41 -4.59 9.97
CA ALA A 72 -10.60 -3.50 10.92
C ALA A 72 -11.49 -3.86 12.13
N GLY A 73 -12.04 -5.08 12.20
CA GLY A 73 -12.97 -5.47 13.26
C GLY A 73 -14.39 -4.95 13.07
N LEU A 74 -15.13 -4.86 14.17
CA LEU A 74 -16.51 -4.34 14.16
C LEU A 74 -16.50 -2.82 14.07
N ILE A 75 -16.91 -2.30 12.91
CA ILE A 75 -16.86 -0.87 12.59
C ILE A 75 -18.11 -0.47 11.78
N GLN A 76 -18.56 0.76 11.93
CA GLN A 76 -19.58 1.33 11.06
C GLN A 76 -18.96 1.55 9.66
N ILE A 77 -19.62 1.03 8.61
CA ILE A 77 -19.15 1.15 7.23
C ILE A 77 -20.07 2.09 6.47
N ASP A 78 -19.47 3.11 5.87
CA ASP A 78 -20.09 4.03 4.92
C ASP A 78 -19.44 3.79 3.55
N LEU A 79 -20.15 3.03 2.69
CA LEU A 79 -19.64 2.54 1.41
C LEU A 79 -20.39 3.19 0.24
N THR A 80 -19.66 3.89 -0.60
CA THR A 80 -20.15 4.43 -1.87
C THR A 80 -19.45 3.73 -3.03
N ILE A 81 -20.20 3.13 -3.94
CA ILE A 81 -19.67 2.51 -5.17
C ILE A 81 -20.29 3.23 -6.36
N VAL A 82 -19.44 3.75 -7.25
CA VAL A 82 -19.84 4.44 -8.47
C VAL A 82 -19.15 3.86 -9.70
N PRO A 83 -19.76 3.97 -10.90
CA PRO A 83 -19.07 3.64 -12.14
C PRO A 83 -17.84 4.52 -12.32
N GLN A 84 -16.79 3.94 -12.92
CA GLN A 84 -15.64 4.73 -13.33
C GLN A 84 -16.02 5.74 -14.41
N ASP A 85 -15.36 6.91 -14.43
CA ASP A 85 -15.55 7.94 -15.44
C ASP A 85 -15.32 7.37 -16.86
N ALA A 86 -16.24 7.69 -17.78
CA ALA A 86 -16.21 7.15 -19.14
C ALA A 86 -15.00 7.62 -19.94
N HIS A 87 -14.45 8.81 -19.70
CA HIS A 87 -13.26 9.29 -20.38
C HIS A 87 -12.02 8.50 -19.98
N LEU A 88 -11.89 8.17 -18.68
CA LEU A 88 -10.80 7.31 -18.19
C LEU A 88 -10.94 5.88 -18.71
N ALA A 89 -12.15 5.33 -18.73
CA ALA A 89 -12.41 4.00 -19.25
C ALA A 89 -12.14 3.89 -20.76
N ASN A 90 -12.51 4.89 -21.56
CA ASN A 90 -12.32 4.91 -23.01
C ASN A 90 -10.84 5.03 -23.41
N ASN A 91 -10.02 5.81 -22.70
CA ASN A 91 -8.59 5.90 -22.97
C ASN A 91 -7.84 4.57 -22.79
N GLN A 92 -8.43 3.63 -22.08
CA GLN A 92 -7.84 2.33 -21.75
C GLN A 92 -8.51 1.17 -22.50
N SER A 93 -9.54 1.41 -23.33
CA SER A 93 -10.29 0.38 -24.06
C SER A 93 -9.58 -0.09 -25.33
N GLU A 94 -8.69 0.71 -25.91
CA GLU A 94 -7.96 0.42 -27.14
C GLU A 94 -6.54 -0.12 -26.91
N GLY A 95 -6.25 -0.62 -25.72
CA GLY A 95 -4.94 -1.11 -25.30
C GLY A 95 -4.44 -0.44 -24.03
N PHE A 96 -3.37 -0.99 -23.45
CA PHE A 96 -2.76 -0.38 -22.28
C PHE A 96 -2.02 0.90 -22.66
N ARG A 97 -2.59 2.03 -22.27
CA ARG A 97 -1.96 3.35 -22.39
C ARG A 97 -1.92 4.00 -21.02
N CYS A 98 -0.94 4.85 -20.79
CA CYS A 98 -0.86 5.62 -19.56
C CYS A 98 -2.10 6.50 -19.41
N GLY A 99 -2.86 6.32 -18.32
CA GLY A 99 -4.10 7.06 -18.06
C GLY A 99 -3.88 8.40 -17.38
N ASP A 100 -2.63 8.69 -16.95
CA ASP A 100 -2.28 9.91 -16.24
C ASP A 100 -0.82 10.29 -16.51
N ASN A 101 -0.41 11.50 -16.12
CA ASN A 101 1.00 11.87 -16.19
C ASN A 101 1.65 11.65 -14.83
N GLY A 102 2.97 11.40 -14.85
CA GLY A 102 3.71 11.27 -13.61
C GLY A 102 5.21 11.26 -13.79
N ILE A 103 5.90 11.51 -12.69
CA ILE A 103 7.34 11.30 -12.54
C ILE A 103 7.50 10.25 -11.46
N PHE A 104 8.15 9.15 -11.80
CA PHE A 104 8.30 7.98 -10.94
C PHE A 104 9.79 7.73 -10.68
N LYS A 105 10.12 7.31 -9.46
CA LYS A 105 11.49 7.04 -9.05
C LYS A 105 11.63 5.65 -8.48
N GLY A 106 12.76 5.03 -8.79
CA GLY A 106 13.23 3.85 -8.11
C GLY A 106 14.60 4.16 -7.51
N ILE A 107 14.77 3.92 -6.22
CA ILE A 107 16.06 4.08 -5.51
C ILE A 107 16.42 2.73 -4.92
N PRO A 108 17.67 2.25 -5.09
CA PRO A 108 18.11 1.03 -4.43
C PRO A 108 18.00 1.15 -2.90
N LEU A 109 17.46 0.12 -2.26
CA LEU A 109 17.37 0.08 -0.80
C LEU A 109 18.75 0.02 -0.16
N THR A 110 18.96 0.83 0.87
CA THR A 110 20.14 0.73 1.72
C THR A 110 20.05 -0.49 2.65
N ASP A 111 21.16 -0.89 3.24
CA ASP A 111 21.16 -1.99 4.20
C ASP A 111 20.43 -1.63 5.50
N GLU A 112 20.45 -0.35 5.87
CA GLU A 112 19.67 0.17 7.00
C GLU A 112 18.17 0.04 6.76
N GLN A 113 17.68 0.37 5.54
CA GLN A 113 16.27 0.22 5.18
C GLN A 113 15.83 -1.24 5.22
N LYS A 114 16.63 -2.17 4.67
CA LYS A 114 16.39 -3.61 4.74
C LYS A 114 16.38 -4.12 6.19
N THR A 115 17.33 -3.66 7.01
CA THR A 115 17.43 -4.01 8.42
C THR A 115 16.19 -3.54 9.18
N LEU A 116 15.77 -2.28 9.00
CA LEU A 116 14.59 -1.76 9.67
C LEU A 116 13.30 -2.48 9.26
N ALA A 117 13.17 -2.83 7.97
CA ALA A 117 12.04 -3.61 7.47
C ALA A 117 12.00 -5.02 8.10
N ALA A 118 13.15 -5.67 8.28
CA ALA A 118 13.25 -6.96 8.96
C ALA A 118 12.86 -6.85 10.44
N ILE A 119 13.34 -5.83 11.16
CA ILE A 119 12.98 -5.55 12.55
C ILE A 119 11.46 -5.33 12.68
N ALA A 120 10.87 -4.53 11.80
CA ALA A 120 9.44 -4.26 11.81
C ALA A 120 8.61 -5.55 11.64
N ARG A 121 9.01 -6.44 10.73
CA ARG A 121 8.36 -7.74 10.50
C ARG A 121 8.50 -8.68 11.69
N ASP A 122 9.69 -8.75 12.29
CA ASP A 122 9.97 -9.60 13.45
C ASP A 122 9.11 -9.20 14.64
N ILE A 123 9.05 -7.89 14.96
CA ILE A 123 8.22 -7.38 16.04
C ILE A 123 6.73 -7.62 15.74
N TYR A 124 6.28 -7.34 14.51
CA TYR A 124 4.88 -7.54 14.13
C TYR A 124 4.44 -9.00 14.22
N ALA A 125 5.31 -9.94 13.92
CA ALA A 125 5.01 -11.38 14.07
C ALA A 125 4.72 -11.77 15.52
N ALA A 126 5.39 -11.12 16.49
CA ALA A 126 5.18 -11.36 17.91
C ALA A 126 4.07 -10.46 18.51
N HIS A 127 3.93 -9.25 18.00
CA HIS A 127 3.01 -8.22 18.50
C HIS A 127 2.24 -7.58 17.31
N PRO A 128 1.15 -8.21 16.82
CA PRO A 128 0.43 -7.76 15.61
C PRO A 128 -0.50 -6.57 15.88
N PHE A 129 0.04 -5.55 16.53
CA PHE A 129 -0.62 -4.30 16.86
C PHE A 129 0.12 -3.12 16.24
N ASP A 130 -0.51 -1.94 16.21
CA ASP A 130 0.05 -0.72 15.66
C ASP A 130 1.48 -0.45 16.15
N GLY A 131 2.38 -0.20 15.24
CA GLY A 131 3.79 0.04 15.55
C GLY A 131 4.50 0.89 14.51
N LYS A 132 5.45 1.67 15.00
CA LYS A 132 6.34 2.52 14.21
C LYS A 132 7.79 2.32 14.65
N TYR A 133 8.66 2.16 13.70
CA TYR A 133 10.07 1.83 13.88
C TYR A 133 10.92 2.87 13.17
N ILE A 134 11.92 3.39 13.84
CA ILE A 134 12.79 4.45 13.34
C ILE A 134 14.25 4.02 13.54
N LEU A 135 15.05 4.17 12.49
CA LEU A 135 16.50 4.02 12.58
C LEU A 135 17.15 5.34 12.19
N ASP A 136 17.97 5.88 13.10
CA ASP A 136 18.71 7.12 12.94
C ASP A 136 20.18 6.84 13.25
N ASP A 137 20.97 6.61 12.22
CA ASP A 137 22.32 6.05 12.32
C ASP A 137 22.32 4.72 13.13
N SER A 138 22.87 4.75 14.34
CA SER A 138 22.90 3.59 15.25
C SER A 138 21.76 3.56 16.27
N ARG A 139 20.88 4.58 16.28
CA ARG A 139 19.79 4.71 17.23
C ARG A 139 18.54 4.04 16.69
N LEU A 140 18.14 2.92 17.28
CA LEU A 140 16.87 2.25 16.98
C LEU A 140 15.80 2.68 17.98
N ILE A 141 14.71 3.26 17.48
CA ILE A 141 13.52 3.62 18.27
C ILE A 141 12.37 2.70 17.87
N ILE A 142 11.75 2.05 18.83
CA ILE A 142 10.61 1.14 18.66
C ILE A 142 9.42 1.72 19.42
N CYS A 143 8.40 2.16 18.67
CA CYS A 143 7.10 2.52 19.23
C CYS A 143 6.11 1.39 18.91
N GLN A 144 5.86 0.48 19.86
CA GLN A 144 4.96 -0.65 19.71
C GLN A 144 3.79 -0.51 20.67
N SER A 145 2.57 -0.44 20.14
CA SER A 145 1.36 -0.41 20.95
C SER A 145 1.02 -1.78 21.54
N ASN A 146 0.23 -1.78 22.60
CA ASN A 146 -0.31 -2.98 23.24
C ASN A 146 0.76 -4.03 23.60
N ALA A 147 1.99 -3.59 23.85
CA ALA A 147 3.10 -4.40 24.31
C ALA A 147 3.80 -3.69 25.46
N THR A 148 4.30 -4.44 26.44
CA THR A 148 5.09 -3.86 27.51
C THR A 148 6.52 -3.61 27.04
N TRP A 149 7.19 -2.62 27.66
CA TRP A 149 8.61 -2.37 27.43
C TRP A 149 9.46 -3.65 27.57
N ALA A 150 9.19 -4.47 28.60
CA ALA A 150 9.92 -5.70 28.90
C ALA A 150 9.75 -6.80 27.81
N ASP A 151 8.66 -6.80 27.07
CA ASP A 151 8.45 -7.77 26.00
C ASP A 151 9.33 -7.46 24.78
N ILE A 152 9.45 -6.17 24.45
CA ILE A 152 10.25 -5.72 23.31
C ILE A 152 11.75 -5.70 23.66
N GLU A 153 12.13 -5.35 24.90
CA GLU A 153 13.52 -5.35 25.35
C GLU A 153 14.19 -6.73 25.23
N LYS A 154 13.44 -7.80 25.43
CA LYS A 154 13.95 -9.16 25.22
C LYS A 154 14.43 -9.43 23.80
N LEU A 155 13.77 -8.81 22.80
CA LEU A 155 14.10 -8.93 21.39
C LEU A 155 15.17 -7.93 20.97
N TYR A 156 15.07 -6.70 21.48
CA TYR A 156 15.90 -5.56 21.07
C TYR A 156 16.43 -4.79 22.30
N PRO A 157 17.38 -5.35 23.07
CA PRO A 157 17.81 -4.80 24.36
C PRO A 157 18.55 -3.46 24.27
N THR A 158 19.00 -3.07 23.06
CA THR A 158 19.70 -1.79 22.84
C THR A 158 18.80 -0.71 22.22
N ALA A 159 17.54 -1.05 21.94
CA ALA A 159 16.60 -0.10 21.35
C ALA A 159 16.02 0.83 22.41
N GLU A 160 15.66 2.03 21.96
CA GLU A 160 14.83 2.96 22.73
C GLU A 160 13.34 2.59 22.51
N ILE A 161 12.73 1.99 23.53
CA ILE A 161 11.39 1.38 23.42
C ILE A 161 10.37 2.33 24.05
N ASN A 162 9.29 2.63 23.31
CA ASN A 162 8.18 3.46 23.76
C ASN A 162 8.64 4.69 24.57
N PRO A 163 9.45 5.60 24.00
CA PRO A 163 10.10 6.68 24.77
C PRO A 163 9.12 7.62 25.47
N LEU A 164 7.84 7.62 25.08
CA LEU A 164 6.78 8.38 25.72
C LEU A 164 5.91 7.54 26.68
N GLY A 165 6.31 6.30 26.94
CA GLY A 165 5.57 5.34 27.75
C GLY A 165 4.70 4.38 26.93
N ASP A 166 4.11 3.39 27.64
CA ASP A 166 3.22 2.42 27.01
C ASP A 166 1.95 3.09 26.48
N TRP A 167 1.45 2.61 25.33
CA TRP A 167 0.31 3.20 24.64
C TRP A 167 -0.56 2.16 23.97
N THR A 168 -1.79 2.55 23.65
CA THR A 168 -2.72 1.79 22.81
C THR A 168 -2.81 2.45 21.44
N GLY A 169 -2.70 1.67 20.38
CA GLY A 169 -2.75 2.14 18.99
C GLY A 169 -3.94 1.59 18.23
N GLY A 170 -3.92 1.84 16.92
CA GLY A 170 -4.93 1.37 15.99
C GLY A 170 -6.06 2.36 15.75
N THR A 171 -7.05 1.94 14.97
CA THR A 171 -8.13 2.82 14.46
C THR A 171 -9.11 3.30 15.53
N ASP A 172 -9.05 2.76 16.75
CA ASP A 172 -9.89 3.25 17.87
C ASP A 172 -9.37 4.58 18.45
N VAL A 173 -8.08 4.86 18.28
CA VAL A 173 -7.41 6.03 18.89
C VAL A 173 -6.79 6.98 17.87
N ASP A 174 -6.63 6.54 16.61
CA ASP A 174 -6.05 7.35 15.53
C ASP A 174 -6.83 7.15 14.24
N THR A 175 -6.64 8.06 13.28
CA THR A 175 -7.28 8.06 11.97
C THR A 175 -6.28 7.68 10.89
N GLY A 176 -6.67 6.74 10.03
CA GLY A 176 -5.90 6.32 8.86
C GLY A 176 -6.59 6.68 7.54
N ALA A 177 -5.79 6.91 6.52
CA ALA A 177 -6.27 7.09 5.15
C ALA A 177 -5.32 6.43 4.15
N THR A 178 -5.85 6.07 2.98
CA THR A 178 -5.07 5.48 1.89
C THR A 178 -3.89 6.36 1.48
N ASN A 179 -2.76 5.71 1.18
CA ASN A 179 -1.56 6.32 0.63
C ASN A 179 -0.86 7.37 1.52
N ARG A 180 -1.07 7.34 2.83
CA ARG A 180 -0.42 8.26 3.77
C ARG A 180 0.92 7.75 4.33
N LYS A 181 1.32 6.51 4.01
CA LYS A 181 2.58 5.90 4.47
C LYS A 181 3.51 5.50 3.33
N LEU A 182 3.49 6.25 2.23
CA LEU A 182 4.31 5.97 1.07
C LEU A 182 5.82 5.98 1.38
N GLY A 183 6.28 6.81 2.32
CA GLY A 183 7.68 6.78 2.79
C GLY A 183 8.06 5.44 3.43
N SER A 184 7.15 4.84 4.19
CA SER A 184 7.33 3.49 4.71
C SER A 184 7.23 2.42 3.61
N ASP A 185 6.39 2.61 2.60
CA ASP A 185 6.13 1.62 1.55
C ASP A 185 7.18 1.61 0.44
N MET A 186 7.78 2.76 0.14
CA MET A 186 8.61 3.00 -1.04
C MET A 186 10.03 3.45 -0.69
N ALA A 187 10.34 3.67 0.57
CA ALA A 187 11.61 4.26 1.02
C ALA A 187 11.92 5.57 0.26
N ASP A 188 13.14 5.76 -0.20
CA ASP A 188 13.55 6.95 -0.95
C ASP A 188 12.96 7.02 -2.37
N SER A 189 12.25 5.98 -2.80
CA SER A 189 11.55 5.93 -4.10
C SER A 189 10.20 6.67 -4.10
N VAL A 190 9.83 7.35 -3.01
CA VAL A 190 8.56 8.09 -2.92
C VAL A 190 8.46 9.14 -4.02
N THR A 191 7.32 9.09 -4.74
CA THR A 191 6.95 10.04 -5.78
C THR A 191 5.52 10.52 -5.57
N GLY A 192 4.99 11.30 -6.50
CA GLY A 192 3.57 11.66 -6.51
C GLY A 192 2.67 10.44 -6.83
N GLY A 193 1.39 10.59 -6.58
CA GLY A 193 0.38 9.54 -6.78
C GLY A 193 0.30 8.55 -5.62
N GLY A 194 -0.66 7.66 -5.68
CA GLY A 194 -0.90 6.65 -4.65
C GLY A 194 -0.53 5.24 -5.14
N LEU A 195 0.15 4.47 -4.30
CA LEU A 195 0.56 3.10 -4.61
C LEU A 195 -0.56 2.07 -4.40
N HIS A 196 -1.51 2.38 -3.51
CA HIS A 196 -2.56 1.46 -3.07
C HIS A 196 -3.95 1.88 -3.53
N GLY A 197 -4.86 0.89 -3.59
CA GLY A 197 -6.27 1.12 -3.92
C GLY A 197 -6.57 1.32 -5.40
N LYS A 198 -5.64 1.01 -6.30
CA LYS A 198 -5.80 1.23 -7.75
C LYS A 198 -5.44 -0.02 -8.55
N ASP A 199 -6.01 -0.14 -9.76
CA ASP A 199 -5.67 -1.21 -10.70
C ASP A 199 -4.30 -1.00 -11.38
N LEU A 200 -3.81 -2.06 -12.02
CA LEU A 200 -2.49 -2.09 -12.65
C LEU A 200 -2.38 -1.20 -13.89
N SER A 201 -3.47 -0.78 -14.51
CA SER A 201 -3.40 0.13 -15.65
C SER A 201 -3.06 1.56 -15.27
N LYS A 202 -3.10 1.87 -13.97
CA LYS A 202 -2.69 3.18 -13.44
C LYS A 202 -1.18 3.23 -13.20
N ALA A 203 -0.53 4.23 -13.78
CA ALA A 203 0.92 4.43 -13.67
C ALA A 203 1.40 4.53 -12.22
N ASP A 204 0.58 5.09 -11.33
CA ASP A 204 0.84 5.18 -9.91
C ASP A 204 1.19 3.81 -9.28
N VAL A 205 0.59 2.73 -9.78
CA VAL A 205 0.89 1.37 -9.33
C VAL A 205 1.97 0.75 -10.20
N SER A 206 1.72 0.59 -11.50
CA SER A 206 2.58 -0.20 -12.39
C SER A 206 3.96 0.42 -12.61
N VAL A 207 4.03 1.74 -12.85
CA VAL A 207 5.32 2.40 -13.11
C VAL A 207 6.12 2.60 -11.83
N ASN A 208 5.49 2.84 -10.69
CA ASN A 208 6.18 2.86 -9.39
C ASN A 208 6.81 1.49 -9.06
N ILE A 209 6.05 0.40 -9.22
CA ILE A 209 6.59 -0.95 -9.01
C ILE A 209 7.75 -1.23 -9.96
N TYR A 210 7.58 -0.94 -11.25
CA TYR A 210 8.62 -1.15 -12.26
C TYR A 210 9.89 -0.35 -11.97
N ALA A 211 9.77 0.94 -11.67
CA ALA A 211 10.91 1.81 -11.37
C ALA A 211 11.67 1.30 -10.14
N PHE A 212 10.95 0.90 -9.09
CA PHE A 212 11.54 0.33 -7.88
C PHE A 212 12.31 -0.96 -8.19
N LEU A 213 11.68 -1.92 -8.85
CA LEU A 213 12.29 -3.22 -9.19
C LEU A 213 13.53 -3.04 -10.06
N LYS A 214 13.47 -2.19 -11.08
CA LYS A 214 14.59 -1.87 -11.95
C LYS A 214 15.77 -1.26 -11.17
N ALA A 215 15.48 -0.41 -10.19
CA ALA A 215 16.53 0.16 -9.35
C ALA A 215 17.20 -0.90 -8.46
N GLN A 216 16.42 -1.85 -7.88
CA GLN A 216 16.97 -2.95 -7.11
C GLN A 216 17.85 -3.87 -7.98
N GLU A 217 17.40 -4.20 -9.18
CA GLU A 217 18.12 -5.05 -10.13
C GLU A 217 19.45 -4.42 -10.59
N THR A 218 19.40 -3.13 -10.94
CA THR A 218 20.57 -2.44 -11.51
C THR A 218 21.52 -1.87 -10.46
N GLY A 219 21.07 -1.75 -9.22
CA GLY A 219 21.79 -1.06 -8.14
C GLY A 219 21.96 0.44 -8.39
N LYS A 220 21.14 1.05 -9.26
CA LYS A 220 21.22 2.47 -9.65
C LYS A 220 19.86 3.14 -9.52
N PRO A 221 19.82 4.44 -9.17
CA PRO A 221 18.60 5.23 -9.22
C PRO A 221 17.99 5.23 -10.63
N VAL A 222 16.67 5.16 -10.69
CA VAL A 222 15.85 5.21 -11.91
C VAL A 222 14.87 6.36 -11.79
N GLU A 223 14.73 7.16 -12.83
CA GLU A 223 13.68 8.18 -12.97
C GLU A 223 12.96 7.99 -14.29
N LEU A 224 11.64 7.88 -14.24
CA LEU A 224 10.78 7.64 -15.39
C LEU A 224 9.69 8.71 -15.42
N CYS A 225 9.39 9.20 -16.62
CA CYS A 225 8.28 10.11 -16.85
C CYS A 225 7.30 9.47 -17.81
N CYS A 226 6.02 9.70 -17.61
CA CYS A 226 4.99 9.37 -18.56
C CYS A 226 3.95 10.49 -18.69
N ALA A 227 3.32 10.56 -19.84
CA ALA A 227 2.20 11.44 -20.11
C ALA A 227 0.94 10.63 -20.45
N ILE A 228 -0.21 11.27 -20.33
CA ILE A 228 -1.49 10.69 -20.74
C ILE A 228 -1.39 10.24 -22.21
N GLY A 229 -1.73 8.99 -22.45
CA GLY A 229 -1.75 8.39 -23.78
C GLY A 229 -0.44 7.73 -24.21
N ASP A 230 0.64 7.81 -23.42
CA ASP A 230 1.88 7.10 -23.72
C ASP A 230 1.62 5.58 -23.74
N ASP A 231 2.06 4.94 -24.82
CA ASP A 231 2.04 3.49 -25.00
C ASP A 231 3.41 2.83 -24.78
N THR A 232 4.42 3.65 -24.54
CA THR A 232 5.81 3.23 -24.35
C THR A 232 6.45 4.05 -23.22
N ILE A 233 7.04 3.38 -22.24
CA ILE A 233 7.80 4.00 -21.15
C ILE A 233 9.13 3.25 -21.00
N ASP A 234 10.23 3.98 -20.86
CA ASP A 234 11.57 3.39 -20.71
C ASP A 234 11.96 2.46 -21.90
N GLY A 235 11.44 2.76 -23.08
CA GLY A 235 11.66 1.94 -24.30
C GLY A 235 10.89 0.62 -24.34
N LYS A 236 9.99 0.39 -23.37
CA LYS A 236 9.13 -0.80 -23.29
C LYS A 236 7.68 -0.45 -23.58
N PRO A 237 6.92 -1.34 -24.24
CA PRO A 237 5.46 -1.21 -24.29
C PRO A 237 4.89 -1.08 -22.87
N TYR A 238 3.92 -0.19 -22.68
CA TYR A 238 3.30 -0.01 -21.37
C TYR A 238 2.66 -1.28 -20.80
N GLU A 239 2.12 -2.12 -21.69
CA GLU A 239 1.60 -3.45 -21.34
C GLU A 239 2.66 -4.36 -20.68
N GLU A 240 3.92 -4.32 -21.14
CA GLU A 240 5.01 -5.08 -20.52
C GLU A 240 5.29 -4.60 -19.08
N ILE A 241 5.21 -3.30 -18.84
CA ILE A 241 5.37 -2.72 -17.50
C ILE A 241 4.21 -3.14 -16.58
N VAL A 242 2.97 -3.14 -17.09
CA VAL A 242 1.80 -3.64 -16.37
C VAL A 242 1.96 -5.12 -16.00
N GLU A 243 2.49 -5.95 -16.91
CA GLU A 243 2.73 -7.37 -16.62
C GLU A 243 3.84 -7.59 -15.58
N ILE A 244 4.90 -6.79 -15.58
CA ILE A 244 5.93 -6.83 -14.54
C ILE A 244 5.32 -6.51 -13.18
N ALA A 245 4.50 -5.47 -13.12
CA ALA A 245 3.79 -5.11 -11.88
C ALA A 245 2.79 -6.19 -11.45
N ARG A 246 2.06 -6.81 -12.39
CA ARG A 246 1.16 -7.93 -12.13
C ARG A 246 1.89 -9.11 -11.50
N HIS A 247 3.02 -9.51 -12.04
CA HIS A 247 3.83 -10.58 -11.47
C HIS A 247 4.30 -10.26 -10.06
N HIS A 248 4.70 -9.01 -9.81
CA HIS A 248 5.09 -8.59 -8.47
C HIS A 248 3.93 -8.70 -7.48
N ILE A 249 2.76 -8.13 -7.80
CA ILE A 249 1.56 -8.21 -6.94
C ILE A 249 1.17 -9.67 -6.67
N GLN A 250 1.16 -10.51 -7.71
CA GLN A 250 0.86 -11.93 -7.54
C GLN A 250 1.88 -12.66 -6.66
N SER A 251 3.17 -12.33 -6.80
CA SER A 251 4.25 -12.96 -6.02
C SER A 251 4.18 -12.67 -4.53
N VAL A 252 3.61 -11.53 -4.15
CA VAL A 252 3.41 -11.15 -2.74
C VAL A 252 2.05 -11.58 -2.18
N GLY A 253 1.14 -12.10 -3.00
CA GLY A 253 -0.15 -12.65 -2.58
C GLY A 253 -1.37 -11.76 -2.83
N GLY A 254 -1.28 -10.77 -3.72
CA GLY A 254 -2.36 -9.86 -4.11
C GLY A 254 -2.19 -8.44 -3.58
N PHE A 255 -3.17 -7.59 -3.87
CA PHE A 255 -3.11 -6.16 -3.50
C PHE A 255 -3.23 -5.93 -2.00
N GLU A 256 -4.04 -6.74 -1.28
CA GLU A 256 -4.11 -6.63 0.19
C GLU A 256 -2.76 -6.96 0.83
N ALA A 257 -2.13 -8.06 0.43
CA ALA A 257 -0.84 -8.47 0.95
C ALA A 257 0.28 -7.47 0.57
N PHE A 258 0.24 -6.94 -0.65
CA PHE A 258 1.12 -5.85 -1.07
C PHE A 258 0.95 -4.60 -0.19
N ALA A 259 -0.27 -4.27 0.20
CA ALA A 259 -0.54 -3.14 1.06
C ALA A 259 -0.01 -3.29 2.49
N GLU A 260 0.29 -4.50 2.96
CA GLU A 260 0.86 -4.71 4.31
C GLU A 260 2.22 -4.02 4.48
N TRP A 261 3.11 -4.17 3.51
CA TRP A 261 4.50 -3.73 3.61
C TRP A 261 4.97 -2.81 2.48
N GLY A 262 4.16 -2.63 1.43
CA GLY A 262 4.55 -1.89 0.23
C GLY A 262 5.57 -2.65 -0.60
N LEU A 263 6.59 -1.95 -1.07
CA LEU A 263 7.62 -2.48 -1.97
C LEU A 263 8.76 -3.24 -1.26
N TYR A 264 8.87 -3.16 0.09
CA TYR A 264 9.98 -3.81 0.83
C TYR A 264 9.66 -4.09 2.31
#